data_17e8f839438421ee39e736b27c4b4ba6
#
_entry.id   17e8f839438421ee39e736b27c4b4ba6
#
_cell.length_a   1.000
_cell.length_b   1.000
_cell.length_c   1.000
_cell.angle_alpha   90.00
_cell.angle_beta   90.00
_cell.angle_gamma   90.00
#
_symmetry.space_group_name_H-M   'P 1'
#
loop_
_entity.id
_entity.type
_entity.pdbx_description
1 polymer ?
#
loop_
_entity_poly.entity_id
_entity_poly.type
_entity_poly.pdbx_seq_one_letter_code
_entity_poly.pdbx_strand_id
1 'polypeptide(L)'
;MKRRTFLGATAGLLSAPWAARAQAVPKGGYGVGVTGLPALPAGFRSFPYVNANAPKGGAVTFSEIGGFDSFNPFIIRGTPAAGANYIWDTLMRQSDDEAAVAYGLLAESVEVAADHGSVTFTLHPEAKFADGSPVRASDVVWSFQTFCTKGQPYFQQYYAAVAAPLAVGDRQVVFKLQPGSPREMPLILGQLAVLPQAWWKGRDFTAPLIDAPMGSGPYRVESSALNRSVSYRRRPDYWAADLPVCRGFYNFDRITYEYFGDPAVAMEAFKAGDIDFRDENISKNWATGYDFPAVQKGLVRKQVFKDRLPTGIQGFGMNTRRAVFSDPKVRQAMAWAYDFEWANKVLFYGSYQRTTSYFSNSDLACSSVPTGAELALLEPYRAHLPQDLFTKPFALPVNDGSGNNRPALIAALHILEQAGWTVQDRKLKNAAGQPLSFEILLNDPSFERVTLPYAQDLKRLGVEVSVRVIDPSEYQQRMDDFDFDMTVVLFPESDVPGSEQRDYWGSAAAKLTGSNNLMGVSNPVVDALIDKVVAARDTAELYAATHALDRVLLWGWFVVPQWYLGAYRLAFWNVFGYPTTPMRAGFDIDSWWIDETLARATDGQRHHSNEV
;
A
#
# COMPACT_ATOMS: atom_id res chain seq x y z
N MET A 1 35.97 -74.39 3.61
CA MET A 1 37.45 -74.65 3.51
C MET A 1 38.16 -73.34 3.16
N LYS A 2 39.14 -73.03 3.97
CA LYS A 2 40.28 -72.12 3.77
C LYS A 2 40.04 -70.59 3.68
N ARG A 3 40.36 -69.94 4.80
CA ARG A 3 40.85 -68.59 4.98
C ARG A 3 42.05 -68.28 4.07
N ARG A 4 42.12 -66.99 3.62
CA ARG A 4 43.45 -66.31 3.52
C ARG A 4 43.28 -64.83 3.76
N THR A 5 43.95 -64.42 4.80
CA THR A 5 44.30 -63.07 5.25
C THR A 5 45.32 -62.43 4.32
N PHE A 6 45.16 -61.12 4.03
CA PHE A 6 46.30 -60.30 3.61
C PHE A 6 46.27 -58.95 4.36
N LEU A 7 47.33 -58.72 5.12
CA LEU A 7 47.72 -57.43 5.67
C LEU A 7 48.31 -56.56 4.56
N GLY A 8 48.12 -55.24 4.65
CA GLY A 8 48.94 -54.33 3.87
C GLY A 8 48.62 -52.87 4.04
N ALA A 9 49.36 -52.20 4.89
CA ALA A 9 49.87 -50.84 4.81
C ALA A 9 48.87 -49.65 4.90
N THR A 10 48.83 -49.08 6.09
CA THR A 10 48.41 -47.71 6.41
C THR A 10 49.34 -46.67 5.81
N ALA A 11 48.81 -45.82 4.89
CA ALA A 11 49.41 -44.52 4.54
C ALA A 11 48.56 -43.43 5.21
N GLY A 12 49.10 -42.83 6.25
CA GLY A 12 48.47 -41.69 6.92
C GLY A 12 48.54 -40.43 6.06
N LEU A 13 47.36 -39.96 5.69
CA LEU A 13 47.18 -38.59 5.20
C LEU A 13 46.73 -37.73 6.38
N LEU A 14 47.64 -36.88 6.82
CA LEU A 14 47.36 -35.78 7.75
C LEU A 14 46.38 -34.81 7.07
N SER A 15 45.10 -34.92 7.35
CA SER A 15 44.11 -33.90 7.07
C SER A 15 44.20 -32.84 8.18
N ALA A 16 44.79 -31.70 7.87
CA ALA A 16 44.66 -30.49 8.68
C ALA A 16 43.17 -30.13 8.79
N PRO A 17 42.61 -29.87 9.98
CA PRO A 17 41.27 -29.38 10.09
C PRO A 17 41.25 -27.95 9.56
N TRP A 18 40.55 -27.71 8.47
CA TRP A 18 40.06 -26.39 8.11
C TRP A 18 39.11 -25.97 9.23
N ALA A 19 39.63 -25.19 10.18
CA ALA A 19 38.82 -24.46 11.12
C ALA A 19 37.98 -23.44 10.31
N ALA A 20 36.80 -23.85 9.89
CA ALA A 20 35.77 -22.90 9.53
C ALA A 20 35.57 -22.03 10.77
N ARG A 21 36.02 -20.77 10.71
CA ARG A 21 35.62 -19.74 11.66
C ARG A 21 34.09 -19.69 11.55
N ALA A 22 33.42 -20.33 12.49
CA ALA A 22 32.03 -20.08 12.76
C ALA A 22 31.94 -18.59 13.10
N GLN A 23 31.51 -17.78 12.16
CA GLN A 23 31.03 -16.43 12.48
C GLN A 23 29.94 -16.64 13.54
N ALA A 24 30.16 -16.05 14.71
CA ALA A 24 29.16 -16.06 15.76
C ALA A 24 27.86 -15.49 15.12
N VAL A 25 26.81 -16.32 15.08
CA VAL A 25 25.49 -15.90 14.66
C VAL A 25 25.12 -14.73 15.57
N PRO A 26 24.83 -13.52 15.05
CA PRO A 26 24.44 -12.40 15.88
C PRO A 26 23.27 -12.83 16.78
N LYS A 27 23.25 -12.40 18.05
CA LYS A 27 22.05 -12.51 18.88
C LYS A 27 20.99 -11.64 18.24
N GLY A 28 19.95 -12.24 17.66
CA GLY A 28 18.90 -11.58 16.90
C GLY A 28 18.73 -12.18 15.51
N GLY A 29 17.54 -12.01 14.94
CA GLY A 29 17.21 -12.47 13.59
C GLY A 29 17.75 -11.51 12.52
N TYR A 30 18.08 -12.04 11.36
CA TYR A 30 18.43 -11.26 10.15
C TYR A 30 17.21 -10.59 9.48
N GLY A 31 16.02 -10.84 9.99
CA GLY A 31 14.76 -10.26 9.52
C GLY A 31 13.66 -10.36 10.58
N VAL A 32 12.59 -9.65 10.39
CA VAL A 32 11.42 -9.63 11.26
C VAL A 32 10.14 -9.65 10.42
N GLY A 33 9.16 -10.42 10.89
CA GLY A 33 7.79 -10.41 10.36
C GLY A 33 6.79 -10.16 11.48
N VAL A 34 5.64 -9.60 11.13
CA VAL A 34 4.61 -9.25 12.12
C VAL A 34 3.83 -10.48 12.58
N THR A 35 3.55 -11.41 11.68
CA THR A 35 2.73 -12.61 11.96
C THR A 35 3.49 -13.93 11.83
N GLY A 36 4.80 -13.87 11.64
CA GLY A 36 5.61 -15.08 11.45
C GLY A 36 7.07 -14.75 11.27
N LEU A 37 7.87 -15.80 11.10
CA LEU A 37 9.28 -15.62 10.77
C LEU A 37 9.43 -15.29 9.28
N PRO A 38 10.46 -14.51 8.91
CA PRO A 38 10.86 -14.33 7.52
C PRO A 38 11.04 -15.67 6.80
N ALA A 39 10.51 -15.81 5.57
CA ALA A 39 10.55 -17.06 4.83
C ALA A 39 11.92 -17.37 4.22
N LEU A 40 12.71 -16.35 3.90
CA LEU A 40 14.05 -16.55 3.36
C LEU A 40 14.99 -17.01 4.47
N PRO A 41 15.88 -17.99 4.20
CA PRO A 41 16.81 -18.52 5.21
C PRO A 41 17.92 -17.52 5.52
N ALA A 42 18.54 -17.65 6.68
CA ALA A 42 19.77 -16.92 7.01
C ALA A 42 20.83 -17.16 5.91
N GLY A 43 21.44 -16.09 5.42
CA GLY A 43 22.45 -16.16 4.36
C GLY A 43 21.90 -16.34 2.95
N PHE A 44 20.61 -16.06 2.71
CA PHE A 44 20.08 -15.91 1.34
C PHE A 44 20.94 -14.91 0.55
N ARG A 45 21.00 -15.05 -0.77
CA ARG A 45 21.95 -14.29 -1.62
C ARG A 45 21.32 -13.06 -2.30
N SER A 46 20.04 -13.11 -2.57
CA SER A 46 19.21 -12.04 -3.14
C SER A 46 17.74 -12.40 -2.95
N PHE A 47 16.87 -11.44 -3.07
CA PHE A 47 15.45 -11.75 -3.15
C PHE A 47 15.15 -12.63 -4.39
N PRO A 48 14.22 -13.60 -4.30
CA PRO A 48 13.95 -14.53 -5.40
C PRO A 48 13.26 -13.87 -6.60
N TYR A 49 12.66 -12.70 -6.40
CA TYR A 49 11.92 -11.95 -7.41
C TYR A 49 12.77 -10.92 -8.17
N VAL A 50 14.09 -10.86 -7.95
CA VAL A 50 15.00 -9.97 -8.69
C VAL A 50 15.98 -10.75 -9.56
N ASN A 51 16.55 -10.10 -10.56
CA ASN A 51 17.72 -10.61 -11.26
C ASN A 51 19.00 -10.16 -10.51
N ALA A 52 19.57 -11.07 -9.70
CA ALA A 52 20.78 -10.78 -8.94
C ALA A 52 21.99 -10.35 -9.79
N ASN A 53 21.97 -10.65 -11.10
CA ASN A 53 22.99 -10.30 -12.08
C ASN A 53 22.51 -9.21 -13.04
N ALA A 54 21.50 -8.44 -12.69
CA ALA A 54 21.03 -7.31 -13.50
C ALA A 54 22.21 -6.37 -13.83
N PRO A 55 22.42 -6.02 -15.10
CA PRO A 55 23.51 -5.11 -15.47
C PRO A 55 23.28 -3.74 -14.84
N LYS A 56 24.38 -3.13 -14.39
CA LYS A 56 24.38 -1.74 -13.90
C LYS A 56 24.73 -0.82 -15.05
N GLY A 57 23.97 0.26 -15.22
CA GLY A 57 24.24 1.25 -16.26
C GLY A 57 23.01 1.94 -16.79
N GLY A 58 23.22 2.93 -17.66
CA GLY A 58 22.18 3.67 -18.35
C GLY A 58 21.45 4.68 -17.48
N ALA A 59 20.42 5.28 -18.04
CA ALA A 59 19.63 6.32 -17.42
C ALA A 59 18.14 6.06 -17.61
N VAL A 60 17.32 6.57 -16.67
CA VAL A 60 15.86 6.57 -16.77
C VAL A 60 15.32 7.94 -16.39
N THR A 61 14.31 8.39 -17.13
CA THR A 61 13.61 9.66 -16.89
C THR A 61 12.14 9.40 -16.60
N PHE A 62 11.68 9.89 -15.46
CA PHE A 62 10.29 9.87 -15.02
C PHE A 62 9.66 11.26 -15.13
N SER A 63 8.33 11.31 -15.20
CA SER A 63 7.57 12.56 -15.08
C SER A 63 6.94 12.68 -13.71
N GLU A 64 6.96 13.90 -13.17
CA GLU A 64 6.23 14.29 -11.96
C GLU A 64 5.31 15.47 -12.26
N ILE A 65 4.20 15.58 -11.53
CA ILE A 65 3.27 16.70 -11.68
C ILE A 65 3.44 17.67 -10.51
N GLY A 66 3.55 18.95 -10.84
CA GLY A 66 3.77 20.02 -9.85
C GLY A 66 5.21 20.47 -9.80
N GLY A 67 5.82 20.51 -8.63
CA GLY A 67 7.20 20.96 -8.43
C GLY A 67 7.74 20.52 -7.07
N PHE A 68 8.96 20.92 -6.76
CA PHE A 68 9.61 20.68 -5.47
C PHE A 68 10.43 21.90 -5.05
N ASP A 69 10.61 22.05 -3.74
CA ASP A 69 11.43 23.12 -3.15
C ASP A 69 12.32 22.60 -2.00
N SER A 70 12.33 21.31 -1.75
CA SER A 70 13.12 20.70 -0.67
C SER A 70 13.60 19.30 -1.01
N PHE A 71 14.83 18.99 -0.58
CA PHE A 71 15.32 17.60 -0.52
C PHE A 71 15.02 16.89 0.80
N ASN A 72 14.40 17.58 1.77
CA ASN A 72 14.04 16.97 3.05
C ASN A 72 12.57 16.49 3.01
N PRO A 73 12.31 15.18 2.89
CA PRO A 73 10.95 14.66 2.84
C PRO A 73 10.31 14.50 4.23
N PHE A 74 11.03 14.79 5.29
CA PHE A 74 10.60 14.48 6.66
C PHE A 74 9.92 15.65 7.37
N ILE A 75 9.83 16.83 6.75
CA ILE A 75 9.33 18.09 7.36
C ILE A 75 7.95 18.48 6.82
N ILE A 76 7.25 19.34 7.55
CA ILE A 76 5.91 19.84 7.20
C ILE A 76 5.99 20.87 6.06
N ARG A 77 7.03 21.72 6.07
CA ARG A 77 7.16 22.84 5.14
C ARG A 77 7.94 22.43 3.89
N GLY A 78 7.42 22.81 2.75
CA GLY A 78 8.03 22.50 1.46
C GLY A 78 7.49 21.23 0.81
N THR A 79 7.72 21.15 -0.48
CA THR A 79 7.38 19.99 -1.31
C THR A 79 8.65 19.17 -1.58
N PRO A 80 8.74 17.93 -1.15
CA PRO A 80 9.96 17.13 -1.33
C PRO A 80 10.20 16.79 -2.79
N ALA A 81 11.48 16.76 -3.19
CA ALA A 81 11.88 16.26 -4.50
C ALA A 81 11.53 14.77 -4.64
N ALA A 82 10.96 14.38 -5.78
CA ALA A 82 10.75 12.98 -6.12
C ALA A 82 12.11 12.23 -6.09
N GLY A 83 12.11 11.00 -5.58
CA GLY A 83 13.32 10.19 -5.45
C GLY A 83 14.25 10.59 -4.29
N ALA A 84 13.90 11.55 -3.44
CA ALA A 84 14.74 11.94 -2.29
C ALA A 84 15.01 10.78 -1.32
N ASN A 85 14.12 9.79 -1.26
CA ASN A 85 14.30 8.58 -0.46
C ASN A 85 15.50 7.72 -0.87
N TYR A 86 16.02 7.84 -2.08
CA TYR A 86 17.25 7.13 -2.52
C TYR A 86 18.52 7.57 -1.80
N ILE A 87 18.48 8.68 -1.09
CA ILE A 87 19.66 9.27 -0.45
C ILE A 87 19.97 8.58 0.88
N TRP A 88 18.97 8.02 1.56
CA TRP A 88 19.13 7.44 2.90
C TRP A 88 18.68 5.98 2.94
N ASP A 89 19.46 5.16 3.63
CA ASP A 89 19.04 3.82 3.99
C ASP A 89 18.18 3.84 5.26
N THR A 90 17.33 2.84 5.38
CA THR A 90 16.56 2.52 6.57
C THR A 90 17.25 1.43 7.40
N LEU A 91 16.81 1.21 8.63
CA LEU A 91 17.35 0.11 9.44
C LEU A 91 17.17 -1.25 8.78
N MET A 92 16.01 -1.47 8.16
CA MET A 92 15.67 -2.71 7.44
C MET A 92 15.02 -2.38 6.09
N ARG A 93 15.09 -3.33 5.14
CA ARG A 93 14.38 -3.28 3.86
C ARG A 93 13.18 -4.20 3.91
N GLN A 94 12.01 -3.71 3.55
CA GLN A 94 10.81 -4.52 3.38
C GLN A 94 10.93 -5.47 2.18
N SER A 95 10.30 -6.64 2.28
CA SER A 95 10.13 -7.56 1.17
C SER A 95 8.94 -7.13 0.31
N ASP A 96 9.11 -7.14 -1.02
CA ASP A 96 8.02 -6.87 -1.96
C ASP A 96 7.15 -8.11 -2.24
N ASP A 97 7.51 -9.27 -1.69
CA ASP A 97 6.80 -10.53 -1.89
C ASP A 97 6.24 -11.13 -0.60
N GLU A 98 6.78 -10.78 0.56
CA GLU A 98 6.32 -11.26 1.86
C GLU A 98 5.53 -10.17 2.60
N ALA A 99 4.29 -10.49 2.99
CA ALA A 99 3.44 -9.55 3.71
C ALA A 99 4.03 -9.15 5.06
N ALA A 100 4.27 -7.87 5.27
CA ALA A 100 4.77 -7.30 6.52
C ALA A 100 6.03 -8.01 7.08
N VAL A 101 6.99 -8.26 6.20
CA VAL A 101 8.31 -8.81 6.51
C VAL A 101 9.40 -7.85 6.04
N ALA A 102 10.42 -7.66 6.87
CA ALA A 102 11.61 -6.88 6.53
C ALA A 102 12.89 -7.64 6.89
N TYR A 103 13.93 -7.36 6.13
CA TYR A 103 15.27 -7.93 6.27
C TYR A 103 16.29 -6.84 6.58
N GLY A 104 17.35 -7.20 7.26
CA GLY A 104 18.38 -6.26 7.69
C GLY A 104 19.02 -5.51 6.53
N LEU A 105 19.17 -4.19 6.67
CA LEU A 105 19.89 -3.29 5.77
C LEU A 105 20.95 -2.54 6.59
N LEU A 106 20.71 -1.35 7.14
CA LEU A 106 21.64 -0.74 8.09
C LEU A 106 21.82 -1.59 9.35
N ALA A 107 20.77 -2.28 9.81
CA ALA A 107 20.86 -3.27 10.87
C ALA A 107 21.21 -4.63 10.28
N GLU A 108 22.30 -5.27 10.78
CA GLU A 108 22.61 -6.67 10.45
C GLU A 108 21.71 -7.65 11.22
N SER A 109 21.14 -7.21 12.34
CA SER A 109 20.20 -8.02 13.12
C SER A 109 19.20 -7.17 13.89
N VAL A 110 18.03 -7.80 14.14
CA VAL A 110 16.95 -7.28 14.98
C VAL A 110 16.60 -8.33 16.04
N GLU A 111 16.43 -7.92 17.27
CA GLU A 111 15.98 -8.76 18.39
C GLU A 111 14.76 -8.11 19.03
N VAL A 112 13.65 -8.85 19.07
CA VAL A 112 12.45 -8.49 19.80
C VAL A 112 12.45 -9.24 21.12
N ALA A 113 12.36 -8.55 22.24
CA ALA A 113 12.30 -9.17 23.55
C ALA A 113 11.08 -10.10 23.67
N ALA A 114 11.21 -11.20 24.42
CA ALA A 114 10.15 -12.19 24.54
C ALA A 114 8.85 -11.65 25.16
N ASP A 115 8.95 -10.59 25.96
CA ASP A 115 7.81 -9.85 26.54
C ASP A 115 7.30 -8.72 25.64
N HIS A 116 7.86 -8.60 24.42
CA HIS A 116 7.60 -7.49 23.49
C HIS A 116 7.84 -6.08 24.09
N GLY A 117 8.58 -5.98 25.18
CA GLY A 117 8.90 -4.72 25.87
C GLY A 117 10.04 -3.92 25.24
N SER A 118 10.77 -4.49 24.29
CA SER A 118 11.84 -3.78 23.57
C SER A 118 12.18 -4.41 22.23
N VAL A 119 12.75 -3.57 21.35
CA VAL A 119 13.36 -3.98 20.08
C VAL A 119 14.79 -3.47 20.04
N THR A 120 15.73 -4.34 19.75
CA THR A 120 17.15 -4.02 19.63
C THR A 120 17.62 -4.24 18.19
N PHE A 121 18.18 -3.20 17.59
CA PHE A 121 18.87 -3.30 16.30
C PHE A 121 20.37 -3.25 16.51
N THR A 122 21.09 -4.14 15.84
CA THR A 122 22.56 -4.10 15.79
C THR A 122 22.97 -3.67 14.37
N LEU A 123 23.66 -2.55 14.25
CA LEU A 123 24.06 -1.98 12.96
C LEU A 123 25.15 -2.84 12.28
N HIS A 124 25.10 -2.88 10.95
CA HIS A 124 26.12 -3.55 10.15
C HIS A 124 27.49 -2.87 10.34
N PRO A 125 28.58 -3.62 10.57
CA PRO A 125 29.90 -3.03 10.87
C PRO A 125 30.46 -2.19 9.71
N GLU A 126 30.02 -2.46 8.48
CA GLU A 126 30.47 -1.75 7.27
C GLU A 126 29.56 -0.60 6.87
N ALA A 127 28.46 -0.37 7.60
CA ALA A 127 27.51 0.71 7.30
C ALA A 127 28.21 2.08 7.37
N LYS A 128 28.14 2.84 6.27
CA LYS A 128 28.80 4.16 6.16
C LYS A 128 28.01 5.13 5.31
N PHE A 129 28.15 6.40 5.63
CA PHE A 129 27.64 7.49 4.83
C PHE A 129 28.49 7.72 3.56
N ALA A 130 28.02 8.63 2.69
CA ALA A 130 28.67 8.93 1.43
C ALA A 130 30.05 9.59 1.55
N ASP A 131 30.37 10.18 2.70
CA ASP A 131 31.70 10.73 3.00
C ASP A 131 32.66 9.68 3.59
N GLY A 132 32.21 8.43 3.73
CA GLY A 132 32.99 7.33 4.29
C GLY A 132 32.91 7.24 5.82
N SER A 133 32.26 8.17 6.52
CA SER A 133 32.07 8.09 7.95
C SER A 133 31.11 6.94 8.32
N PRO A 134 31.36 6.22 9.43
CA PRO A 134 30.53 5.10 9.83
C PRO A 134 29.16 5.57 10.31
N VAL A 135 28.12 4.80 10.00
CA VAL A 135 26.79 4.97 10.60
C VAL A 135 26.82 4.43 12.02
N ARG A 136 26.44 5.24 12.98
CA ARG A 136 26.51 4.90 14.40
C ARG A 136 25.13 4.81 15.03
N ALA A 137 25.04 4.13 16.16
CA ALA A 137 23.84 4.07 16.99
C ALA A 137 23.35 5.48 17.43
N SER A 138 24.28 6.41 17.61
CA SER A 138 23.96 7.82 17.90
C SER A 138 23.20 8.51 16.75
N ASP A 139 23.52 8.18 15.49
CA ASP A 139 22.79 8.74 14.33
C ASP A 139 21.35 8.23 14.28
N VAL A 140 21.14 6.96 14.62
CA VAL A 140 19.79 6.36 14.71
C VAL A 140 18.97 7.05 15.80
N VAL A 141 19.54 7.20 17.01
CA VAL A 141 18.88 7.87 18.12
C VAL A 141 18.55 9.30 17.77
N TRP A 142 19.49 10.01 17.17
CA TRP A 142 19.29 11.41 16.73
C TRP A 142 18.21 11.52 15.66
N SER A 143 18.20 10.64 14.66
CA SER A 143 17.20 10.60 13.59
C SER A 143 15.80 10.40 14.16
N PHE A 144 15.62 9.40 15.02
CA PHE A 144 14.36 9.14 15.70
C PHE A 144 13.85 10.34 16.48
N GLN A 145 14.71 10.91 17.35
CA GLN A 145 14.36 12.08 18.16
C GLN A 145 14.01 13.29 17.27
N THR A 146 14.75 13.50 16.19
CA THR A 146 14.52 14.60 15.26
C THR A 146 13.19 14.43 14.55
N PHE A 147 12.85 13.24 14.08
CA PHE A 147 11.55 12.99 13.44
C PHE A 147 10.39 13.18 14.42
N CYS A 148 10.49 12.69 15.64
CA CYS A 148 9.46 12.87 16.65
C CYS A 148 9.26 14.33 17.09
N THR A 149 10.32 15.18 17.06
CA THR A 149 10.24 16.54 17.59
C THR A 149 10.13 17.62 16.53
N LYS A 150 10.63 17.37 15.32
CA LYS A 150 10.76 18.35 14.22
C LYS A 150 10.21 17.85 12.88
N GLY A 151 9.89 16.57 12.79
CA GLY A 151 9.35 15.95 11.57
C GLY A 151 7.85 16.18 11.41
N GLN A 152 7.29 15.58 10.39
CA GLN A 152 5.85 15.59 10.13
C GLN A 152 5.08 14.97 11.32
N PRO A 153 3.86 15.44 11.63
CA PRO A 153 3.09 14.98 12.81
C PRO A 153 2.85 13.48 12.87
N TYR A 154 2.75 12.81 11.72
CA TYR A 154 2.55 11.37 11.69
C TYR A 154 3.67 10.58 12.37
N PHE A 155 4.93 11.08 12.39
CA PHE A 155 6.02 10.42 13.12
C PHE A 155 5.75 10.33 14.63
N GLN A 156 5.12 11.36 15.22
CA GLN A 156 4.75 11.31 16.63
C GLN A 156 3.71 10.22 16.90
N GLN A 157 2.75 10.04 15.98
CA GLN A 157 1.73 9.00 16.09
C GLN A 157 2.32 7.61 15.88
N TYR A 158 3.13 7.42 14.83
CA TYR A 158 3.79 6.13 14.55
C TYR A 158 4.68 5.65 15.68
N TYR A 159 5.42 6.56 16.31
CA TYR A 159 6.37 6.23 17.38
C TYR A 159 5.82 6.49 18.79
N ALA A 160 4.53 6.79 18.95
CA ALA A 160 3.93 7.12 20.25
C ALA A 160 4.12 6.02 21.31
N ALA A 161 4.17 4.77 20.90
CA ALA A 161 4.39 3.63 21.79
C ALA A 161 5.87 3.37 22.13
N VAL A 162 6.80 4.20 21.62
CA VAL A 162 8.24 4.03 21.81
C VAL A 162 8.74 5.06 22.83
N ALA A 163 9.41 4.58 23.88
CA ALA A 163 10.20 5.45 24.76
C ALA A 163 11.46 5.94 24.03
N ALA A 164 12.15 6.93 24.60
CA ALA A 164 13.38 7.43 24.01
C ALA A 164 14.39 6.28 23.76
N PRO A 165 14.89 6.12 22.52
CA PRO A 165 15.85 5.07 22.20
C PRO A 165 17.18 5.30 22.88
N LEU A 166 17.90 4.19 23.15
CA LEU A 166 19.21 4.19 23.80
C LEU A 166 20.27 3.60 22.88
N ALA A 167 21.33 4.36 22.61
CA ALA A 167 22.53 3.82 21.98
C ALA A 167 23.37 3.05 23.02
N VAL A 168 23.72 1.81 22.67
CA VAL A 168 24.59 0.94 23.47
C VAL A 168 25.87 0.68 22.69
N GLY A 169 26.93 1.41 23.02
CA GLY A 169 28.11 1.46 22.17
C GLY A 169 27.84 2.10 20.80
N ASP A 170 28.69 1.76 19.84
CA ASP A 170 28.62 2.38 18.49
C ASP A 170 27.57 1.75 17.58
N ARG A 171 27.13 0.52 17.87
CA ARG A 171 26.37 -0.28 16.88
C ARG A 171 25.00 -0.77 17.35
N GLN A 172 24.68 -0.70 18.63
CA GLN A 172 23.39 -1.18 19.12
C GLN A 172 22.46 -0.02 19.49
N VAL A 173 21.19 -0.15 19.10
CA VAL A 173 20.12 0.77 19.49
C VAL A 173 18.98 -0.03 20.09
N VAL A 174 18.60 0.32 21.32
CA VAL A 174 17.50 -0.31 22.05
C VAL A 174 16.31 0.65 22.09
N PHE A 175 15.19 0.22 21.54
CA PHE A 175 13.90 0.91 21.62
C PHE A 175 13.05 0.20 22.68
N LYS A 176 12.78 0.87 23.79
CA LYS A 176 11.84 0.37 24.80
C LYS A 176 10.42 0.67 24.36
N LEU A 177 9.53 -0.30 24.45
CA LEU A 177 8.14 -0.21 24.06
C LEU A 177 7.24 -0.07 25.30
N GLN A 178 6.19 0.72 25.18
CA GLN A 178 5.17 0.83 26.21
C GLN A 178 4.29 -0.46 26.24
N PRO A 179 3.71 -0.82 27.39
CA PRO A 179 2.73 -1.90 27.45
C PRO A 179 1.56 -1.65 26.48
N GLY A 180 1.21 -2.68 25.70
CA GLY A 180 0.16 -2.58 24.70
C GLY A 180 0.60 -1.96 23.36
N SER A 181 1.91 -1.82 23.15
CA SER A 181 2.46 -1.39 21.84
C SER A 181 1.98 -2.30 20.71
N PRO A 182 1.67 -1.74 19.53
CA PRO A 182 1.32 -2.51 18.34
C PRO A 182 2.39 -3.56 18.01
N ARG A 183 1.95 -4.74 17.59
CA ARG A 183 2.87 -5.85 17.22
C ARG A 183 3.74 -5.55 16.01
N GLU A 184 3.28 -4.64 15.15
CA GLU A 184 3.99 -4.15 13.97
C GLU A 184 5.13 -3.16 14.29
N MET A 185 5.30 -2.77 15.55
CA MET A 185 6.28 -1.78 15.97
C MET A 185 7.72 -2.12 15.55
N PRO A 186 8.19 -3.38 15.60
CA PRO A 186 9.53 -3.72 15.11
C PRO A 186 9.70 -3.43 13.62
N LEU A 187 8.65 -3.66 12.81
CA LEU A 187 8.64 -3.37 11.38
C LEU A 187 8.59 -1.86 11.11
N ILE A 188 7.77 -1.12 11.86
CA ILE A 188 7.70 0.35 11.80
C ILE A 188 9.06 0.97 12.12
N LEU A 189 9.71 0.51 13.18
CA LEU A 189 11.07 0.95 13.53
C LEU A 189 12.09 0.57 12.46
N GLY A 190 11.93 -0.58 11.81
CA GLY A 190 12.79 -1.01 10.70
C GLY A 190 12.78 -0.04 9.50
N GLN A 191 11.71 0.72 9.32
CA GLN A 191 11.57 1.73 8.26
C GLN A 191 12.22 3.08 8.61
N LEU A 192 12.78 3.23 9.79
CA LEU A 192 13.43 4.46 10.22
C LEU A 192 14.62 4.78 9.31
N ALA A 193 14.53 5.88 8.54
CA ALA A 193 15.64 6.41 7.78
C ALA A 193 16.71 6.99 8.72
N VAL A 194 17.99 6.66 8.46
CA VAL A 194 19.08 7.11 9.33
C VAL A 194 19.85 8.25 8.68
N LEU A 195 19.85 9.38 9.36
CA LEU A 195 20.45 10.62 8.89
C LEU A 195 21.80 10.87 9.60
N PRO A 196 22.79 11.44 8.90
CA PRO A 196 24.09 11.75 9.49
C PRO A 196 23.99 12.95 10.43
N GLN A 197 23.97 12.73 11.74
CA GLN A 197 23.86 13.78 12.76
C GLN A 197 24.92 14.89 12.56
N ALA A 198 26.14 14.51 12.24
CA ALA A 198 27.25 15.44 12.04
C ALA A 198 27.00 16.41 10.87
N TRP A 199 26.43 15.95 9.78
CA TRP A 199 26.10 16.78 8.62
C TRP A 199 25.00 17.78 8.90
N TRP A 200 24.01 17.39 9.75
CA TRP A 200 22.91 18.26 10.15
C TRP A 200 23.30 19.29 11.23
N LYS A 201 24.48 19.17 11.81
CA LYS A 201 24.94 20.11 12.85
C LYS A 201 25.03 21.55 12.29
N GLY A 202 24.27 22.46 12.90
CA GLY A 202 24.20 23.86 12.47
C GLY A 202 23.21 24.14 11.34
N ARG A 203 22.48 23.13 10.83
CA ARG A 203 21.39 23.28 9.87
C ARG A 203 20.04 23.24 10.58
N ASP A 204 19.11 24.06 10.11
CA ASP A 204 17.73 23.98 10.58
C ASP A 204 17.01 22.83 9.89
N PHE A 205 16.70 21.78 10.64
CA PHE A 205 16.00 20.61 10.11
C PHE A 205 14.60 20.93 9.61
N THR A 206 13.93 21.97 10.15
CA THR A 206 12.55 22.33 9.82
C THR A 206 12.40 23.22 8.59
N ALA A 207 13.51 23.75 8.08
CA ALA A 207 13.53 24.57 6.89
C ALA A 207 13.62 23.70 5.61
N PRO A 208 13.01 24.13 4.48
CA PRO A 208 13.24 23.51 3.19
C PRO A 208 14.74 23.40 2.88
N LEU A 209 15.17 22.24 2.45
CA LEU A 209 16.56 21.93 2.16
C LEU A 209 16.80 21.96 0.64
N ILE A 210 17.54 22.93 0.15
CA ILE A 210 17.88 23.06 -1.29
C ILE A 210 19.29 22.55 -1.61
N ASP A 211 20.17 22.46 -0.62
CA ASP A 211 21.50 21.86 -0.78
C ASP A 211 21.37 20.33 -0.94
N ALA A 212 22.21 19.73 -1.77
CA ALA A 212 22.27 18.29 -1.92
C ALA A 212 22.61 17.60 -0.58
N PRO A 213 21.69 16.81 -0.01
CA PRO A 213 21.92 16.20 1.29
C PRO A 213 22.90 15.02 1.18
N MET A 214 23.57 14.74 2.29
CA MET A 214 24.39 13.56 2.46
C MET A 214 23.57 12.46 3.13
N GLY A 215 23.76 11.22 2.65
CA GLY A 215 23.12 10.04 3.23
C GLY A 215 23.97 8.79 3.03
N SER A 216 23.42 7.65 3.43
CA SER A 216 24.06 6.32 3.26
C SER A 216 23.59 5.59 2.01
N GLY A 217 22.52 6.05 1.38
CA GLY A 217 21.78 5.36 0.33
C GLY A 217 22.51 5.20 -1.01
N PRO A 218 21.88 4.49 -1.95
CA PRO A 218 22.50 4.08 -3.23
C PRO A 218 22.72 5.22 -4.22
N TYR A 219 22.00 6.32 -4.07
CA TYR A 219 22.12 7.49 -4.96
C TYR A 219 22.46 8.76 -4.20
N ARG A 220 22.99 9.72 -4.93
CA ARG A 220 23.19 11.11 -4.48
C ARG A 220 22.63 12.07 -5.51
N VAL A 221 22.21 13.24 -5.09
CA VAL A 221 21.82 14.32 -6.02
C VAL A 221 23.02 14.66 -6.91
N GLU A 222 22.83 14.61 -8.23
CA GLU A 222 23.79 15.01 -9.24
C GLU A 222 23.57 16.45 -9.66
N SER A 223 22.32 16.80 -9.96
CA SER A 223 21.91 18.14 -10.36
C SER A 223 20.43 18.36 -10.05
N SER A 224 20.06 19.61 -9.90
CA SER A 224 18.66 20.00 -9.72
C SER A 224 18.38 21.38 -10.31
N ALA A 225 17.17 21.55 -10.82
CA ALA A 225 16.58 22.83 -11.17
C ALA A 225 15.20 22.89 -10.52
N LEU A 226 15.03 23.75 -9.50
CA LEU A 226 13.81 23.84 -8.70
C LEU A 226 12.57 23.92 -9.60
N ASN A 227 11.55 23.13 -9.27
CA ASN A 227 10.29 23.03 -10.02
C ASN A 227 10.42 22.57 -11.48
N ARG A 228 11.59 22.09 -11.90
CA ARG A 228 11.82 21.60 -13.27
C ARG A 228 12.37 20.19 -13.32
N SER A 229 13.47 19.93 -12.65
CA SER A 229 14.07 18.58 -12.70
C SER A 229 15.01 18.33 -11.53
N VAL A 230 15.15 17.07 -11.20
CA VAL A 230 16.19 16.56 -10.29
C VAL A 230 16.78 15.28 -10.87
N SER A 231 18.10 15.19 -10.86
CA SER A 231 18.83 13.99 -11.29
C SER A 231 19.64 13.41 -10.13
N TYR A 232 19.57 12.11 -10.01
CA TYR A 232 20.33 11.33 -9.04
C TYR A 232 21.36 10.46 -9.76
N ARG A 233 22.57 10.42 -9.23
CA ARG A 233 23.66 9.56 -9.71
C ARG A 233 23.85 8.39 -8.77
N ARG A 234 23.88 7.17 -9.29
CA ARG A 234 24.21 5.97 -8.52
C ARG A 234 25.64 6.09 -7.96
N ARG A 235 25.79 5.68 -6.72
CA ARG A 235 27.07 5.68 -6.03
C ARG A 235 27.81 4.36 -6.31
N PRO A 236 29.00 4.40 -6.97
CA PRO A 236 29.78 3.19 -7.19
C PRO A 236 30.39 2.61 -5.90
N ASP A 237 30.49 3.44 -4.86
CA ASP A 237 31.00 3.12 -3.52
C ASP A 237 29.88 2.83 -2.50
N TYR A 238 28.68 2.51 -2.97
CA TYR A 238 27.56 2.20 -2.08
C TYR A 238 27.89 0.99 -1.21
N TRP A 239 27.90 1.19 0.09
CA TRP A 239 28.39 0.21 1.07
C TRP A 239 27.58 -1.10 1.07
N ALA A 240 26.25 -1.02 0.78
CA ALA A 240 25.33 -2.14 0.83
C ALA A 240 25.11 -2.83 -0.53
N ALA A 241 25.86 -2.46 -1.59
CA ALA A 241 25.63 -2.95 -2.95
C ALA A 241 25.62 -4.49 -3.06
N ASP A 242 26.44 -5.17 -2.26
CA ASP A 242 26.58 -6.63 -2.24
C ASP A 242 25.71 -7.32 -1.16
N LEU A 243 25.00 -6.56 -0.33
CA LEU A 243 24.08 -7.15 0.64
C LEU A 243 22.95 -7.88 -0.08
N PRO A 244 22.48 -9.02 0.44
CA PRO A 244 21.39 -9.80 -0.16
C PRO A 244 20.14 -8.99 -0.47
N VAL A 245 19.81 -8.02 0.37
CA VAL A 245 18.63 -7.14 0.22
C VAL A 245 18.79 -6.05 -0.85
N CYS A 246 20.02 -5.79 -1.33
CA CYS A 246 20.33 -4.77 -2.33
C CYS A 246 20.77 -5.36 -3.67
N ARG A 247 21.17 -6.64 -3.68
CA ARG A 247 21.63 -7.30 -4.90
C ARG A 247 20.51 -7.43 -5.92
N GLY A 248 20.75 -6.94 -7.14
CA GLY A 248 19.76 -6.91 -8.22
C GLY A 248 18.90 -5.63 -8.25
N PHE A 249 19.10 -4.70 -7.31
CA PHE A 249 18.44 -3.40 -7.26
C PHE A 249 19.38 -2.24 -7.60
N TYR A 250 18.79 -1.05 -7.83
CA TYR A 250 19.54 0.20 -8.09
C TYR A 250 20.45 0.06 -9.31
N ASN A 251 19.87 -0.38 -10.43
CA ASN A 251 20.65 -0.75 -11.62
C ASN A 251 20.94 0.45 -12.53
N PHE A 252 20.16 1.51 -12.51
CA PHE A 252 20.37 2.71 -13.33
C PHE A 252 21.53 3.55 -12.80
N ASP A 253 22.40 4.04 -13.68
CA ASP A 253 23.48 4.98 -13.30
C ASP A 253 22.91 6.37 -12.98
N ARG A 254 21.83 6.75 -13.67
CA ARG A 254 21.16 8.03 -13.47
C ARG A 254 19.66 7.83 -13.44
N ILE A 255 19.00 8.48 -12.49
CA ILE A 255 17.54 8.61 -12.40
C ILE A 255 17.22 10.09 -12.47
N THR A 256 16.35 10.50 -13.39
CA THR A 256 15.90 11.89 -13.53
C THR A 256 14.41 11.96 -13.37
N TYR A 257 13.93 12.94 -12.62
CA TYR A 257 12.52 13.32 -12.53
C TYR A 257 12.35 14.69 -13.18
N GLU A 258 11.53 14.75 -14.24
CA GLU A 258 11.13 15.98 -14.95
C GLU A 258 9.76 16.40 -14.45
N TYR A 259 9.61 17.67 -14.06
CA TYR A 259 8.38 18.22 -13.49
C TYR A 259 7.55 18.96 -14.52
N PHE A 260 6.27 18.67 -14.55
CA PHE A 260 5.29 19.25 -15.46
C PHE A 260 4.14 19.89 -14.67
N GLY A 261 3.68 21.04 -15.15
CA GLY A 261 2.50 21.69 -14.55
C GLY A 261 1.17 21.03 -14.92
N ASP A 262 1.15 20.17 -15.95
CA ASP A 262 -0.05 19.55 -16.48
C ASP A 262 0.20 18.10 -16.92
N PRO A 263 -0.66 17.12 -16.49
CA PRO A 263 -0.53 15.72 -16.88
C PRO A 263 -0.60 15.47 -18.41
N ALA A 264 -1.31 16.30 -19.17
CA ALA A 264 -1.38 16.14 -20.63
C ALA A 264 -0.06 16.51 -21.29
N VAL A 265 0.64 17.54 -20.78
CA VAL A 265 1.98 17.91 -21.25
C VAL A 265 2.98 16.80 -20.94
N ALA A 266 2.92 16.21 -19.76
CA ALA A 266 3.75 15.05 -19.41
C ALA A 266 3.48 13.83 -20.31
N MET A 267 2.22 13.64 -20.75
CA MET A 267 1.87 12.60 -21.73
C MET A 267 2.49 12.87 -23.10
N GLU A 268 2.48 14.12 -23.57
CA GLU A 268 3.11 14.48 -24.85
C GLU A 268 4.65 14.33 -24.77
N ALA A 269 5.28 14.70 -23.65
CA ALA A 269 6.70 14.45 -23.42
C ALA A 269 7.06 12.95 -23.44
N PHE A 270 6.20 12.09 -22.88
CA PHE A 270 6.36 10.65 -22.99
C PHE A 270 6.27 10.16 -24.45
N LYS A 271 5.30 10.65 -25.22
CA LYS A 271 5.15 10.32 -26.65
C LYS A 271 6.35 10.80 -27.46
N ALA A 272 6.91 11.98 -27.13
CA ALA A 272 8.11 12.54 -27.75
C ALA A 272 9.39 11.73 -27.45
N GLY A 273 9.36 10.93 -26.39
CA GLY A 273 10.52 10.15 -25.96
C GLY A 273 11.40 10.86 -24.93
N ASP A 274 10.96 11.98 -24.37
CA ASP A 274 11.69 12.70 -23.32
C ASP A 274 11.53 12.01 -21.96
N ILE A 275 10.43 11.27 -21.78
CA ILE A 275 10.11 10.48 -20.59
C ILE A 275 10.14 9.00 -20.96
N ASP A 276 10.78 8.16 -20.13
CA ASP A 276 10.96 6.74 -20.41
C ASP A 276 9.82 5.86 -19.92
N PHE A 277 9.13 6.28 -18.84
CA PHE A 277 8.26 5.41 -18.07
C PHE A 277 7.07 6.18 -17.49
N ARG A 278 5.89 5.55 -17.51
CA ARG A 278 4.66 6.07 -16.90
C ARG A 278 3.89 4.94 -16.21
N ASP A 279 3.46 5.19 -14.99
CA ASP A 279 2.38 4.46 -14.33
C ASP A 279 1.06 5.19 -14.63
N GLU A 280 0.18 4.54 -15.41
CA GLU A 280 -1.04 5.17 -15.91
C GLU A 280 -2.26 4.75 -15.07
N ASN A 281 -2.65 5.58 -14.13
CA ASN A 281 -3.78 5.33 -13.26
C ASN A 281 -5.14 5.75 -13.86
N ILE A 282 -5.15 6.54 -14.96
CA ILE A 282 -6.37 7.01 -15.61
C ILE A 282 -6.83 6.00 -16.67
N SER A 283 -7.98 5.34 -16.42
CA SER A 283 -8.51 4.31 -17.32
C SER A 283 -8.76 4.79 -18.74
N LYS A 284 -9.22 6.04 -18.92
CA LYS A 284 -9.39 6.65 -20.23
C LYS A 284 -8.07 6.75 -21.00
N ASN A 285 -7.04 7.29 -20.36
CA ASN A 285 -5.72 7.41 -21.00
C ASN A 285 -5.16 6.03 -21.36
N TRP A 286 -5.26 5.06 -20.43
CA TRP A 286 -4.85 3.69 -20.71
C TRP A 286 -5.55 3.07 -21.91
N ALA A 287 -6.85 3.32 -22.06
CA ALA A 287 -7.66 2.78 -23.15
C ALA A 287 -7.42 3.48 -24.49
N THR A 288 -7.25 4.81 -24.48
CA THR A 288 -7.31 5.62 -25.71
C THR A 288 -6.09 6.51 -25.96
N GLY A 289 -5.25 6.77 -24.95
CA GLY A 289 -4.14 7.73 -25.05
C GLY A 289 -2.86 7.14 -25.65
N TYR A 290 -2.76 5.82 -25.71
CA TYR A 290 -1.56 5.09 -26.16
C TYR A 290 -1.73 4.50 -27.57
N ASP A 291 -2.42 5.21 -28.46
CA ASP A 291 -2.51 4.87 -29.88
C ASP A 291 -1.70 5.88 -30.70
N PHE A 292 -0.39 5.68 -30.75
CA PHE A 292 0.55 6.52 -31.49
C PHE A 292 1.65 5.67 -32.14
N PRO A 293 2.40 6.19 -33.13
CA PRO A 293 3.30 5.41 -33.98
C PRO A 293 4.34 4.57 -33.24
N ALA A 294 4.90 5.07 -32.14
CA ALA A 294 5.91 4.32 -31.37
C ALA A 294 5.31 3.05 -30.71
N VAL A 295 4.05 3.09 -30.28
CA VAL A 295 3.36 1.90 -29.75
C VAL A 295 3.11 0.89 -30.86
N GLN A 296 2.63 1.37 -32.02
CA GLN A 296 2.35 0.50 -33.18
C GLN A 296 3.62 -0.18 -33.73
N LYS A 297 4.77 0.50 -33.65
CA LYS A 297 6.09 -0.01 -34.03
C LYS A 297 6.73 -0.89 -32.95
N GLY A 298 6.12 -1.05 -31.76
CA GLY A 298 6.68 -1.83 -30.66
C GLY A 298 7.85 -1.14 -29.92
N LEU A 299 8.08 0.15 -30.17
CA LEU A 299 9.09 0.97 -29.47
C LEU A 299 8.62 1.38 -28.07
N VAL A 300 7.32 1.42 -27.86
CA VAL A 300 6.68 1.62 -26.54
C VAL A 300 5.86 0.39 -26.20
N ARG A 301 6.02 -0.11 -25.00
CA ARG A 301 5.27 -1.22 -24.45
C ARG A 301 4.18 -0.72 -23.51
N LYS A 302 3.00 -1.37 -23.58
CA LYS A 302 1.94 -1.28 -22.57
C LYS A 302 1.88 -2.63 -21.88
N GLN A 303 2.02 -2.65 -20.57
CA GLN A 303 1.98 -3.88 -19.79
C GLN A 303 1.24 -3.69 -18.48
N VAL A 304 0.51 -4.73 -18.06
CA VAL A 304 -0.20 -4.77 -16.79
C VAL A 304 0.54 -5.72 -15.87
N PHE A 305 0.98 -5.19 -14.72
CA PHE A 305 1.61 -5.96 -13.64
C PHE A 305 0.59 -6.13 -12.52
N LYS A 306 0.13 -7.36 -12.34
CA LYS A 306 -0.82 -7.68 -11.27
C LYS A 306 -0.11 -7.69 -9.94
N ASP A 307 -0.74 -7.09 -8.94
CA ASP A 307 -0.33 -7.17 -7.55
C ASP A 307 -1.32 -8.02 -6.72
N ARG A 308 -0.98 -8.26 -5.46
CA ARG A 308 -1.80 -8.92 -4.46
C ARG A 308 -1.80 -8.11 -3.15
N LEU A 309 -1.75 -6.79 -3.30
CA LEU A 309 -1.82 -5.88 -2.17
C LEU A 309 -3.29 -5.61 -1.81
N PRO A 310 -3.64 -5.54 -0.52
CA PRO A 310 -4.99 -5.17 -0.14
C PRO A 310 -5.33 -3.79 -0.68
N THR A 311 -6.40 -3.71 -1.47
CA THR A 311 -6.85 -2.42 -2.03
C THR A 311 -7.84 -1.70 -1.11
N GLY A 312 -8.27 -2.37 -0.04
CA GLY A 312 -9.31 -1.82 0.83
C GLY A 312 -10.68 -1.77 0.15
N ILE A 313 -11.53 -0.88 0.61
CA ILE A 313 -12.85 -0.64 0.03
C ILE A 313 -13.04 0.82 -0.34
N GLN A 314 -13.47 1.05 -1.59
CA GLN A 314 -14.01 2.31 -2.06
C GLN A 314 -15.48 2.14 -2.38
N GLY A 315 -16.30 3.13 -2.02
CA GLY A 315 -17.73 3.10 -2.32
C GLY A 315 -18.50 4.31 -1.81
N PHE A 316 -19.84 4.24 -1.95
CA PHE A 316 -20.67 5.22 -1.26
C PHE A 316 -20.94 4.74 0.16
N GLY A 317 -20.36 5.41 1.14
CA GLY A 317 -20.56 5.16 2.57
C GLY A 317 -21.88 5.75 3.05
N MET A 318 -22.66 4.95 3.76
CA MET A 318 -23.97 5.32 4.31
C MET A 318 -23.86 5.59 5.80
N ASN A 319 -24.16 6.80 6.22
CA ASN A 319 -24.07 7.20 7.62
C ASN A 319 -25.25 6.61 8.44
N THR A 320 -24.99 5.58 9.20
CA THR A 320 -26.01 4.89 10.01
C THR A 320 -26.54 5.71 11.19
N ARG A 321 -25.94 6.87 11.49
CA ARG A 321 -26.46 7.84 12.45
C ARG A 321 -27.71 8.53 11.90
N ARG A 322 -27.90 8.53 10.59
CA ARG A 322 -29.08 9.03 9.91
C ARG A 322 -30.19 7.97 9.91
N ALA A 323 -31.41 8.36 10.31
CA ALA A 323 -32.54 7.44 10.42
C ALA A 323 -32.81 6.65 9.13
N VAL A 324 -32.61 7.27 7.96
CA VAL A 324 -32.79 6.66 6.64
C VAL A 324 -31.88 5.44 6.42
N PHE A 325 -30.68 5.41 7.02
CA PHE A 325 -29.71 4.32 6.88
C PHE A 325 -29.56 3.46 8.14
N SER A 326 -30.44 3.61 9.12
CA SER A 326 -30.38 2.77 10.33
C SER A 326 -30.72 1.31 10.05
N ASP A 327 -31.65 1.02 9.11
CA ASP A 327 -32.04 -0.33 8.73
C ASP A 327 -31.06 -0.93 7.71
N PRO A 328 -30.41 -2.09 7.98
CA PRO A 328 -29.52 -2.76 7.04
C PRO A 328 -30.20 -3.17 5.72
N LYS A 329 -31.52 -3.41 5.69
CA LYS A 329 -32.24 -3.70 4.45
C LYS A 329 -32.29 -2.50 3.52
N VAL A 330 -32.45 -1.29 4.05
CA VAL A 330 -32.37 -0.07 3.23
C VAL A 330 -30.96 0.05 2.63
N ARG A 331 -29.91 -0.16 3.44
CA ARG A 331 -28.52 -0.13 2.95
C ARG A 331 -28.24 -1.20 1.89
N GLN A 332 -28.76 -2.41 2.09
CA GLN A 332 -28.68 -3.49 1.10
C GLN A 332 -29.34 -3.09 -0.22
N ALA A 333 -30.53 -2.53 -0.18
CA ALA A 333 -31.24 -2.09 -1.39
C ALA A 333 -30.46 -0.99 -2.15
N MET A 334 -29.81 -0.05 -1.43
CA MET A 334 -28.94 0.95 -2.05
C MET A 334 -27.75 0.30 -2.74
N ALA A 335 -27.10 -0.70 -2.11
CA ALA A 335 -25.99 -1.42 -2.72
C ALA A 335 -26.41 -2.24 -3.96
N TRP A 336 -27.62 -2.76 -3.97
CA TRP A 336 -28.15 -3.53 -5.10
C TRP A 336 -28.57 -2.66 -6.28
N ALA A 337 -28.90 -1.37 -6.06
CA ALA A 337 -29.27 -0.43 -7.11
C ALA A 337 -28.07 0.06 -7.94
N TYR A 338 -26.83 -0.16 -7.52
CA TYR A 338 -25.64 0.30 -8.23
C TYR A 338 -25.27 -0.62 -9.40
N ASP A 339 -25.31 -0.13 -10.62
CA ASP A 339 -24.94 -0.86 -11.84
C ASP A 339 -23.42 -0.73 -12.12
N PHE A 340 -22.63 -1.56 -11.45
CA PHE A 340 -21.18 -1.57 -11.62
C PHE A 340 -20.76 -1.96 -13.04
N GLU A 341 -21.39 -2.97 -13.64
CA GLU A 341 -20.97 -3.51 -14.94
C GLU A 341 -21.13 -2.45 -16.04
N TRP A 342 -22.22 -1.66 -16.00
CA TRP A 342 -22.40 -0.55 -16.92
C TRP A 342 -21.37 0.56 -16.64
N ALA A 343 -21.19 0.95 -15.38
CA ALA A 343 -20.22 1.97 -15.00
C ALA A 343 -18.79 1.57 -15.44
N ASN A 344 -18.40 0.33 -15.18
CA ASN A 344 -17.09 -0.19 -15.58
C ASN A 344 -16.91 -0.19 -17.10
N LYS A 345 -17.90 -0.66 -17.85
CA LYS A 345 -17.84 -0.74 -19.30
C LYS A 345 -17.83 0.65 -19.95
N VAL A 346 -18.74 1.54 -19.54
CA VAL A 346 -18.99 2.83 -20.23
C VAL A 346 -18.06 3.94 -19.72
N LEU A 347 -17.84 4.02 -18.39
CA LEU A 347 -17.05 5.10 -17.81
C LEU A 347 -15.57 4.72 -17.69
N PHE A 348 -15.25 3.42 -17.55
CA PHE A 348 -13.91 2.97 -17.21
C PHE A 348 -13.31 1.97 -18.21
N TYR A 349 -13.94 1.75 -19.36
CA TYR A 349 -13.42 0.90 -20.45
C TYR A 349 -13.15 -0.56 -20.01
N GLY A 350 -13.93 -1.07 -19.04
CA GLY A 350 -13.75 -2.42 -18.50
C GLY A 350 -12.48 -2.60 -17.64
N SER A 351 -11.90 -1.51 -17.15
CA SER A 351 -10.56 -1.52 -16.55
C SER A 351 -10.50 -1.98 -15.10
N TYR A 352 -11.64 -2.10 -14.41
CA TYR A 352 -11.69 -2.34 -12.97
C TYR A 352 -12.42 -3.63 -12.62
N GLN A 353 -12.20 -4.12 -11.39
CA GLN A 353 -12.94 -5.17 -10.75
C GLN A 353 -13.90 -4.58 -9.72
N ARG A 354 -15.06 -5.22 -9.50
CA ARG A 354 -15.98 -4.80 -8.44
C ARG A 354 -15.40 -5.15 -7.08
N THR A 355 -15.42 -4.22 -6.16
CA THR A 355 -15.07 -4.45 -4.76
C THR A 355 -16.11 -5.36 -4.11
N THR A 356 -15.67 -6.45 -3.49
CA THR A 356 -16.52 -7.46 -2.83
C THR A 356 -16.08 -7.78 -1.41
N SER A 357 -15.09 -7.06 -0.89
CA SER A 357 -14.51 -7.22 0.44
C SER A 357 -13.91 -5.90 0.89
N TYR A 358 -13.85 -5.67 2.20
CA TYR A 358 -13.07 -4.57 2.78
C TYR A 358 -11.56 -4.79 2.60
N PHE A 359 -11.14 -6.02 2.31
CA PHE A 359 -9.75 -6.42 2.06
C PHE A 359 -9.55 -6.94 0.63
N SER A 360 -10.29 -6.41 -0.34
CA SER A 360 -10.21 -6.84 -1.75
C SER A 360 -8.78 -6.94 -2.25
N ASN A 361 -8.53 -7.83 -3.22
CA ASN A 361 -7.24 -8.14 -3.85
C ASN A 361 -6.22 -8.83 -2.93
N SER A 362 -6.62 -9.37 -1.79
CA SER A 362 -5.70 -10.05 -0.86
C SER A 362 -6.30 -11.32 -0.26
N ASP A 363 -5.44 -12.13 0.35
CA ASP A 363 -5.85 -13.33 1.08
C ASP A 363 -6.57 -13.01 2.42
N LEU A 364 -6.68 -11.73 2.78
CA LEU A 364 -7.43 -11.23 3.93
C LEU A 364 -8.94 -11.11 3.63
N ALA A 365 -9.33 -11.15 2.36
CA ALA A 365 -10.72 -11.06 1.93
C ALA A 365 -11.48 -12.36 2.24
N CYS A 366 -12.65 -12.26 2.90
CA CYS A 366 -13.50 -13.42 3.09
C CYS A 366 -14.09 -13.88 1.74
N SER A 367 -14.21 -15.18 1.58
CA SER A 367 -14.84 -15.81 0.41
C SER A 367 -15.79 -16.91 0.88
N SER A 368 -16.55 -17.51 0.01
CA SER A 368 -17.44 -18.65 0.33
C SER A 368 -18.29 -18.46 1.61
N VAL A 369 -18.73 -19.53 2.24
CA VAL A 369 -19.34 -19.55 3.59
C VAL A 369 -18.26 -19.72 4.67
N PRO A 370 -18.45 -19.23 5.90
CA PRO A 370 -17.44 -19.34 6.95
C PRO A 370 -17.22 -20.82 7.35
N THR A 371 -15.96 -21.19 7.51
CA THR A 371 -15.57 -22.56 7.92
C THR A 371 -14.41 -22.52 8.92
N GLY A 372 -14.11 -23.66 9.57
CA GLY A 372 -12.92 -23.80 10.41
C GLY A 372 -12.80 -22.73 11.49
N ALA A 373 -11.64 -22.10 11.58
CA ALA A 373 -11.33 -21.08 12.60
C ALA A 373 -12.18 -19.81 12.46
N GLU A 374 -12.48 -19.37 11.23
CA GLU A 374 -13.40 -18.25 10.97
C GLU A 374 -14.79 -18.52 11.56
N LEU A 375 -15.38 -19.71 11.26
CA LEU A 375 -16.68 -20.08 11.79
C LEU A 375 -16.66 -20.14 13.32
N ALA A 376 -15.61 -20.67 13.93
CA ALA A 376 -15.48 -20.74 15.37
C ALA A 376 -15.47 -19.36 16.05
N LEU A 377 -14.94 -18.33 15.39
CA LEU A 377 -14.99 -16.94 15.87
C LEU A 377 -16.40 -16.34 15.77
N LEU A 378 -17.18 -16.72 14.76
CA LEU A 378 -18.54 -16.19 14.50
C LEU A 378 -19.63 -16.92 15.29
N GLU A 379 -19.43 -18.20 15.60
CA GLU A 379 -20.43 -19.07 16.24
C GLU A 379 -21.01 -18.52 17.55
N PRO A 380 -20.20 -17.92 18.47
CA PRO A 380 -20.74 -17.33 19.71
C PRO A 380 -21.73 -16.18 19.45
N TYR A 381 -21.69 -15.57 18.29
CA TYR A 381 -22.51 -14.42 17.92
C TYR A 381 -23.66 -14.76 16.95
N ARG A 382 -23.90 -16.05 16.67
CA ARG A 382 -24.89 -16.52 15.68
C ARG A 382 -26.26 -15.90 15.86
N ALA A 383 -26.71 -15.72 17.09
CA ALA A 383 -28.01 -15.12 17.40
C ALA A 383 -28.11 -13.62 17.08
N HIS A 384 -26.98 -12.94 16.93
CA HIS A 384 -26.89 -11.50 16.67
C HIS A 384 -26.49 -11.17 15.22
N LEU A 385 -26.25 -12.19 14.38
CA LEU A 385 -25.84 -12.06 13.00
C LEU A 385 -26.91 -12.58 12.03
N PRO A 386 -27.00 -12.06 10.81
CA PRO A 386 -27.92 -12.58 9.81
C PRO A 386 -27.66 -14.06 9.51
N GLN A 387 -28.71 -14.88 9.44
CA GLN A 387 -28.58 -16.31 9.14
C GLN A 387 -27.90 -16.57 7.80
N ASP A 388 -28.15 -15.71 6.82
CA ASP A 388 -27.55 -15.79 5.47
C ASP A 388 -26.03 -15.69 5.50
N LEU A 389 -25.45 -14.96 6.46
CA LEU A 389 -23.99 -14.87 6.66
C LEU A 389 -23.32 -16.25 6.84
N PHE A 390 -24.03 -17.21 7.43
CA PHE A 390 -23.51 -18.56 7.69
C PHE A 390 -23.78 -19.56 6.58
N THR A 391 -24.72 -19.26 5.69
CA THR A 391 -25.26 -20.22 4.72
C THR A 391 -25.05 -19.82 3.27
N LYS A 392 -24.72 -18.57 3.02
CA LYS A 392 -24.52 -18.02 1.67
C LYS A 392 -23.21 -17.22 1.59
N PRO A 393 -22.47 -17.30 0.49
CA PRO A 393 -21.41 -16.33 0.24
C PRO A 393 -22.01 -14.94 0.08
N PHE A 394 -21.28 -13.91 0.51
CA PHE A 394 -21.68 -12.53 0.21
C PHE A 394 -21.64 -12.30 -1.30
N ALA A 395 -22.69 -11.75 -1.86
CA ALA A 395 -22.78 -11.47 -3.28
C ALA A 395 -23.55 -10.18 -3.56
N LEU A 396 -23.11 -9.47 -4.56
CA LEU A 396 -23.75 -8.29 -5.13
C LEU A 396 -24.44 -8.68 -6.45
N PRO A 397 -25.52 -8.01 -6.88
CA PRO A 397 -26.09 -8.23 -8.20
C PRO A 397 -25.04 -8.02 -9.30
N VAL A 398 -25.09 -8.86 -10.33
CA VAL A 398 -24.28 -8.74 -11.53
C VAL A 398 -25.23 -8.45 -12.70
N ASN A 399 -25.01 -7.32 -13.36
CA ASN A 399 -25.78 -6.89 -14.53
C ASN A 399 -25.03 -7.22 -15.83
N ASP A 400 -25.67 -7.07 -16.98
CA ASP A 400 -25.08 -7.36 -18.29
C ASP A 400 -24.24 -6.21 -18.88
N GLY A 401 -24.15 -5.08 -18.18
CA GLY A 401 -23.44 -3.87 -18.62
C GLY A 401 -24.13 -3.11 -19.75
N SER A 402 -25.41 -3.41 -20.03
CA SER A 402 -26.22 -2.68 -21.02
C SER A 402 -26.80 -1.36 -20.49
N GLY A 403 -26.78 -1.18 -19.15
CA GLY A 403 -27.49 -0.10 -18.43
C GLY A 403 -28.96 -0.43 -18.15
N ASN A 404 -29.42 -1.64 -18.53
CA ASN A 404 -30.71 -2.16 -18.15
C ASN A 404 -30.62 -2.96 -16.85
N ASN A 405 -30.49 -2.26 -15.71
CA ASN A 405 -30.38 -2.88 -14.38
C ASN A 405 -31.75 -3.19 -13.75
N ARG A 406 -32.83 -3.26 -14.53
CA ARG A 406 -34.19 -3.50 -14.03
C ARG A 406 -34.32 -4.71 -13.10
N PRO A 407 -33.71 -5.88 -13.37
CA PRO A 407 -33.78 -7.03 -12.46
C PRO A 407 -33.23 -6.71 -11.06
N ALA A 408 -32.09 -6.04 -10.99
CA ALA A 408 -31.46 -5.63 -9.71
C ALA A 408 -32.33 -4.59 -8.97
N LEU A 409 -32.94 -3.63 -9.70
CA LEU A 409 -33.85 -2.63 -9.13
C LEU A 409 -35.13 -3.29 -8.59
N ILE A 410 -35.71 -4.28 -9.27
CA ILE A 410 -36.87 -5.03 -8.77
C ILE A 410 -36.51 -5.75 -7.48
N ALA A 411 -35.35 -6.41 -7.43
CA ALA A 411 -34.89 -7.08 -6.22
C ALA A 411 -34.62 -6.09 -5.08
N ALA A 412 -34.03 -4.92 -5.36
CA ALA A 412 -33.87 -3.83 -4.39
C ALA A 412 -35.22 -3.32 -3.86
N LEU A 413 -36.24 -3.19 -4.75
CA LEU A 413 -37.59 -2.79 -4.34
C LEU A 413 -38.20 -3.81 -3.36
N HIS A 414 -38.10 -5.10 -3.65
CA HIS A 414 -38.60 -6.14 -2.74
C HIS A 414 -37.92 -6.11 -1.36
N ILE A 415 -36.62 -5.79 -1.32
CA ILE A 415 -35.90 -5.61 -0.04
C ILE A 415 -36.46 -4.40 0.72
N LEU A 416 -36.72 -3.29 0.02
CA LEU A 416 -37.32 -2.10 0.63
C LEU A 416 -38.76 -2.35 1.12
N GLU A 417 -39.56 -3.12 0.39
CA GLU A 417 -40.90 -3.53 0.83
C GLU A 417 -40.84 -4.35 2.13
N GLN A 418 -39.88 -5.25 2.26
CA GLN A 418 -39.63 -6.01 3.51
C GLN A 418 -39.16 -5.11 4.67
N ALA A 419 -38.59 -3.93 4.36
CA ALA A 419 -38.22 -2.89 5.33
C ALA A 419 -39.38 -1.92 5.65
N GLY A 420 -40.60 -2.16 5.10
CA GLY A 420 -41.77 -1.36 5.35
C GLY A 420 -41.93 -0.12 4.44
N TRP A 421 -41.17 -0.05 3.37
CA TRP A 421 -41.26 1.03 2.35
C TRP A 421 -42.19 0.59 1.22
N THR A 422 -43.13 1.43 0.84
CA THR A 422 -44.10 1.14 -0.23
C THR A 422 -44.11 2.25 -1.26
N VAL A 423 -44.33 1.91 -2.53
CA VAL A 423 -44.44 2.91 -3.60
C VAL A 423 -45.82 3.56 -3.56
N GLN A 424 -45.85 4.85 -3.31
CA GLN A 424 -47.05 5.69 -3.32
C GLN A 424 -46.76 6.95 -4.16
N ASP A 425 -47.57 7.22 -5.14
CA ASP A 425 -47.37 8.38 -6.05
C ASP A 425 -45.98 8.43 -6.69
N ARG A 426 -45.46 7.28 -7.10
CA ARG A 426 -44.09 7.08 -7.66
C ARG A 426 -42.94 7.37 -6.69
N LYS A 427 -43.20 7.47 -5.39
CA LYS A 427 -42.22 7.68 -4.33
C LYS A 427 -42.29 6.54 -3.34
N LEU A 428 -41.14 6.13 -2.84
CA LEU A 428 -41.07 5.21 -1.72
C LEU A 428 -41.40 5.96 -0.42
N LYS A 429 -42.42 5.50 0.30
CA LYS A 429 -42.85 6.09 1.57
C LYS A 429 -42.90 5.03 2.66
N ASN A 430 -42.59 5.42 3.90
CA ASN A 430 -42.77 4.61 5.07
C ASN A 430 -44.26 4.61 5.54
N ALA A 431 -44.57 3.87 6.62
CA ALA A 431 -45.93 3.81 7.17
C ALA A 431 -46.46 5.17 7.66
N ALA A 432 -45.60 6.14 7.97
CA ALA A 432 -45.97 7.51 8.34
C ALA A 432 -46.16 8.44 7.11
N GLY A 433 -46.03 7.92 5.89
CA GLY A 433 -46.13 8.70 4.65
C GLY A 433 -44.90 9.54 4.32
N GLN A 434 -43.81 9.41 5.05
CA GLN A 434 -42.56 10.14 4.80
C GLN A 434 -41.79 9.50 3.64
N PRO A 435 -41.23 10.29 2.71
CA PRO A 435 -40.48 9.76 1.59
C PRO A 435 -39.12 9.22 2.03
N LEU A 436 -38.61 8.21 1.31
CA LEU A 436 -37.24 7.76 1.41
C LEU A 436 -36.36 8.80 0.69
N SER A 437 -35.67 9.64 1.45
CA SER A 437 -34.90 10.76 0.89
C SER A 437 -33.55 10.93 1.58
N PHE A 438 -32.53 11.31 0.80
CA PHE A 438 -31.18 11.62 1.31
C PHE A 438 -30.34 12.41 0.28
N GLU A 439 -29.23 12.98 0.76
CA GLU A 439 -28.23 13.69 -0.03
C GLU A 439 -26.98 12.80 -0.24
N ILE A 440 -26.44 12.80 -1.47
CA ILE A 440 -25.08 12.30 -1.75
C ILE A 440 -24.16 13.52 -1.83
N LEU A 441 -23.23 13.59 -0.86
CA LEU A 441 -22.28 14.70 -0.73
C LEU A 441 -20.98 14.37 -1.45
N LEU A 442 -20.45 15.31 -2.23
CA LEU A 442 -19.19 15.18 -2.97
C LEU A 442 -18.32 16.42 -2.73
N ASN A 443 -16.99 16.22 -2.75
CA ASN A 443 -15.99 17.29 -2.75
C ASN A 443 -15.27 17.45 -4.10
N ASP A 444 -15.51 16.53 -5.04
CA ASP A 444 -14.86 16.51 -6.35
C ASP A 444 -15.93 16.36 -7.44
N PRO A 445 -16.11 17.37 -8.31
CA PRO A 445 -17.09 17.32 -9.40
C PRO A 445 -16.80 16.21 -10.42
N SER A 446 -15.55 15.71 -10.51
CA SER A 446 -15.22 14.61 -11.40
C SER A 446 -15.96 13.31 -11.07
N PHE A 447 -16.40 13.17 -9.81
CA PHE A 447 -17.17 12.02 -9.34
C PHE A 447 -18.66 12.05 -9.72
N GLU A 448 -19.18 13.24 -10.17
CA GLU A 448 -20.57 13.36 -10.63
C GLU A 448 -20.89 12.39 -11.78
N ARG A 449 -19.93 12.11 -12.66
CA ARG A 449 -20.11 11.17 -13.78
C ARG A 449 -20.44 9.74 -13.33
N VAL A 450 -20.06 9.38 -12.10
CA VAL A 450 -20.40 8.08 -11.48
C VAL A 450 -21.66 8.19 -10.64
N THR A 451 -21.80 9.28 -9.89
CA THR A 451 -22.88 9.49 -8.92
C THR A 451 -24.21 9.77 -9.58
N LEU A 452 -24.24 10.58 -10.66
CA LEU A 452 -25.50 10.95 -11.31
C LEU A 452 -26.25 9.77 -11.96
N PRO A 453 -25.60 8.82 -12.67
CA PRO A 453 -26.26 7.61 -13.13
C PRO A 453 -26.84 6.77 -11.98
N TYR A 454 -26.09 6.59 -10.91
CA TYR A 454 -26.57 5.90 -9.73
C TYR A 454 -27.77 6.60 -9.08
N ALA A 455 -27.74 7.93 -8.95
CA ALA A 455 -28.86 8.72 -8.47
C ALA A 455 -30.12 8.57 -9.36
N GLN A 456 -29.94 8.42 -10.69
CA GLN A 456 -31.06 8.14 -11.60
C GLN A 456 -31.68 6.76 -11.33
N ASP A 457 -30.88 5.74 -11.07
CA ASP A 457 -31.37 4.42 -10.73
C ASP A 457 -32.14 4.41 -9.40
N LEU A 458 -31.64 5.14 -8.40
CA LEU A 458 -32.36 5.34 -7.13
C LEU A 458 -33.70 6.06 -7.33
N LYS A 459 -33.76 7.08 -8.21
CA LYS A 459 -35.02 7.76 -8.57
C LYS A 459 -36.00 6.82 -9.27
N ARG A 460 -35.52 5.86 -10.07
CA ARG A 460 -36.37 4.83 -10.70
C ARG A 460 -37.00 3.90 -9.67
N LEU A 461 -36.34 3.68 -8.50
CA LEU A 461 -36.94 2.98 -7.36
C LEU A 461 -37.99 3.83 -6.61
N GLY A 462 -38.02 5.14 -6.83
CA GLY A 462 -38.87 6.07 -6.10
C GLY A 462 -38.17 6.72 -4.89
N VAL A 463 -36.86 6.64 -4.80
CA VAL A 463 -36.03 7.34 -3.79
C VAL A 463 -35.87 8.81 -4.18
N GLU A 464 -36.03 9.72 -3.25
CA GLU A 464 -35.74 11.15 -3.45
C GLU A 464 -34.27 11.41 -3.10
N VAL A 465 -33.40 11.43 -4.11
CA VAL A 465 -31.98 11.63 -3.92
C VAL A 465 -31.52 12.92 -4.58
N SER A 466 -30.73 13.72 -3.85
CA SER A 466 -29.98 14.88 -4.34
C SER A 466 -28.49 14.58 -4.36
N VAL A 467 -27.77 15.21 -5.30
CA VAL A 467 -26.30 15.15 -5.36
C VAL A 467 -25.80 16.58 -5.19
N ARG A 468 -24.88 16.78 -4.27
CA ARG A 468 -24.35 18.10 -3.96
C ARG A 468 -22.81 18.04 -3.92
N VAL A 469 -22.19 18.89 -4.74
CA VAL A 469 -20.74 19.16 -4.68
C VAL A 469 -20.52 20.41 -3.84
N ILE A 470 -19.61 20.35 -2.89
CA ILE A 470 -19.26 21.47 -2.01
C ILE A 470 -17.75 21.70 -2.02
N ASP A 471 -17.32 22.82 -1.45
CA ASP A 471 -15.91 23.15 -1.27
C ASP A 471 -15.20 22.12 -0.38
N PRO A 472 -13.92 21.76 -0.67
CA PRO A 472 -13.19 20.78 0.12
C PRO A 472 -13.07 21.12 1.61
N SER A 473 -13.00 22.40 2.00
CA SER A 473 -12.90 22.80 3.41
C SER A 473 -14.25 22.60 4.13
N GLU A 474 -15.36 22.98 3.49
CA GLU A 474 -16.72 22.69 4.00
C GLU A 474 -16.95 21.17 4.09
N TYR A 475 -16.52 20.44 3.06
CA TYR A 475 -16.63 18.99 3.04
C TYR A 475 -15.89 18.36 4.24
N GLN A 476 -14.63 18.74 4.49
CA GLN A 476 -13.86 18.21 5.62
C GLN A 476 -14.54 18.49 6.96
N GLN A 477 -15.04 19.71 7.17
CA GLN A 477 -15.77 20.05 8.40
C GLN A 477 -17.01 19.19 8.59
N ARG A 478 -17.81 18.98 7.53
CA ARG A 478 -19.00 18.12 7.60
C ARG A 478 -18.64 16.65 7.82
N MET A 479 -17.53 16.18 7.25
CA MET A 479 -17.03 14.82 7.51
C MET A 479 -16.62 14.66 8.97
N ASP A 480 -15.88 15.61 9.53
CA ASP A 480 -15.44 15.58 10.93
C ASP A 480 -16.64 15.57 11.90
N ASP A 481 -17.71 16.31 11.58
CA ASP A 481 -18.94 16.37 12.37
C ASP A 481 -19.95 15.26 12.03
N PHE A 482 -19.61 14.36 11.10
CA PHE A 482 -20.51 13.33 10.57
C PHE A 482 -21.83 13.91 10.00
N ASP A 483 -21.81 15.15 9.49
CA ASP A 483 -22.97 15.85 8.94
C ASP A 483 -23.16 15.56 7.45
N PHE A 484 -23.44 14.31 7.13
CA PHE A 484 -23.78 13.83 5.79
C PHE A 484 -24.71 12.63 5.87
N ASP A 485 -25.45 12.34 4.78
CA ASP A 485 -26.24 11.12 4.67
C ASP A 485 -25.44 10.03 3.94
N MET A 486 -24.97 10.29 2.72
CA MET A 486 -24.13 9.40 1.92
C MET A 486 -22.99 10.19 1.31
N THR A 487 -21.80 9.61 1.22
CA THR A 487 -20.63 10.22 0.57
C THR A 487 -19.70 9.15 -0.01
N VAL A 488 -18.72 9.58 -0.82
CA VAL A 488 -17.65 8.67 -1.28
C VAL A 488 -16.67 8.45 -0.14
N VAL A 489 -16.41 7.18 0.17
CA VAL A 489 -15.43 6.77 1.18
C VAL A 489 -14.37 5.88 0.57
N LEU A 490 -13.16 5.95 1.13
CA LEU A 490 -12.05 5.06 0.84
C LEU A 490 -11.40 4.66 2.16
N PHE A 491 -11.36 3.36 2.42
CA PHE A 491 -10.65 2.77 3.56
C PHE A 491 -9.52 1.91 3.01
N PRO A 492 -8.28 2.44 3.01
CA PRO A 492 -7.11 1.66 2.63
C PRO A 492 -6.83 0.58 3.68
N GLU A 493 -6.29 -0.55 3.23
CA GLU A 493 -5.93 -1.64 4.12
C GLU A 493 -4.45 -2.02 3.95
N SER A 494 -3.88 -2.50 5.03
CA SER A 494 -2.51 -3.01 5.05
C SER A 494 -2.47 -4.52 4.92
N ASP A 495 -1.28 -5.06 4.64
CA ASP A 495 -1.02 -6.50 4.60
C ASP A 495 -1.24 -7.19 5.95
N VAL A 496 -1.17 -6.44 7.02
CA VAL A 496 -1.38 -6.91 8.39
C VAL A 496 -2.27 -5.90 9.12
N PRO A 497 -3.60 -6.03 8.97
CA PRO A 497 -4.54 -5.20 9.70
C PRO A 497 -4.30 -5.24 11.20
N GLY A 498 -4.40 -4.10 11.86
CA GLY A 498 -4.07 -3.94 13.27
C GLY A 498 -5.01 -2.98 14.00
N SER A 499 -4.42 -2.08 14.79
CA SER A 499 -5.16 -1.16 15.66
C SER A 499 -5.96 -0.09 14.91
N GLU A 500 -5.65 0.20 13.64
CA GLU A 500 -6.41 1.12 12.78
C GLU A 500 -7.86 0.66 12.58
N GLN A 501 -8.13 -0.64 12.65
CA GLN A 501 -9.47 -1.20 12.56
C GLN A 501 -10.41 -0.67 13.65
N ARG A 502 -9.85 -0.27 14.83
CA ARG A 502 -10.62 0.37 15.89
C ARG A 502 -11.12 1.76 15.50
N ASP A 503 -10.31 2.50 14.75
CA ASP A 503 -10.67 3.83 14.26
C ASP A 503 -11.66 3.76 13.09
N TYR A 504 -11.54 2.74 12.23
CA TYR A 504 -12.43 2.56 11.09
C TYR A 504 -13.81 2.03 11.47
N TRP A 505 -13.87 1.02 12.38
CA TRP A 505 -15.09 0.22 12.62
C TRP A 505 -15.51 0.12 14.08
N GLY A 506 -14.69 0.57 15.02
CA GLY A 506 -14.96 0.41 16.46
C GLY A 506 -16.09 1.31 16.94
N SER A 507 -16.95 0.75 17.84
CA SER A 507 -18.10 1.47 18.42
C SER A 507 -17.70 2.74 19.19
N ALA A 508 -16.50 2.79 19.78
CA ALA A 508 -15.99 3.97 20.46
C ALA A 508 -15.71 5.11 19.45
N ALA A 509 -15.08 4.78 18.32
CA ALA A 509 -14.79 5.73 17.25
C ALA A 509 -16.07 6.29 16.61
N ALA A 510 -17.16 5.51 16.55
CA ALA A 510 -18.45 5.97 16.02
C ALA A 510 -19.00 7.24 16.70
N LYS A 511 -18.55 7.54 17.92
CA LYS A 511 -19.00 8.66 18.73
C LYS A 511 -17.95 9.77 18.87
N LEU A 512 -16.77 9.57 18.28
CA LEU A 512 -15.66 10.50 18.40
C LEU A 512 -15.57 11.37 17.15
N THR A 513 -15.88 12.65 17.28
CA THR A 513 -15.74 13.65 16.22
C THR A 513 -14.35 13.60 15.60
N GLY A 514 -14.28 13.60 14.26
CA GLY A 514 -13.02 13.53 13.52
C GLY A 514 -12.41 12.12 13.42
N SER A 515 -13.09 11.06 13.91
CA SER A 515 -12.65 9.68 13.68
C SER A 515 -12.93 9.22 12.25
N ASN A 516 -12.25 8.17 11.82
CA ASN A 516 -12.49 7.57 10.51
C ASN A 516 -13.69 6.60 10.48
N ASN A 517 -14.40 6.39 11.59
CA ASN A 517 -15.65 5.61 11.56
C ASN A 517 -16.80 6.43 10.95
N LEU A 518 -16.65 6.77 9.67
CA LEU A 518 -17.55 7.66 8.93
C LEU A 518 -18.98 7.13 8.84
N MET A 519 -19.16 5.82 8.66
CA MET A 519 -20.49 5.21 8.56
C MET A 519 -21.19 5.03 9.92
N GLY A 520 -20.51 5.30 11.04
CA GLY A 520 -21.13 5.14 12.37
C GLY A 520 -21.33 3.68 12.76
N VAL A 521 -20.42 2.80 12.36
CA VAL A 521 -20.47 1.39 12.75
C VAL A 521 -20.39 1.29 14.27
N SER A 522 -21.43 0.72 14.90
CA SER A 522 -21.49 0.50 16.32
C SER A 522 -22.11 -0.87 16.58
N ASN A 523 -21.26 -1.89 16.65
CA ASN A 523 -21.67 -3.29 16.76
C ASN A 523 -20.71 -4.05 17.68
N PRO A 524 -21.18 -4.60 18.81
CA PRO A 524 -20.33 -5.34 19.75
C PRO A 524 -19.63 -6.55 19.13
N VAL A 525 -20.19 -7.17 18.08
CA VAL A 525 -19.54 -8.28 17.37
C VAL A 525 -18.34 -7.77 16.59
N VAL A 526 -18.49 -6.62 15.92
CA VAL A 526 -17.37 -5.95 15.22
C VAL A 526 -16.25 -5.61 16.20
N ASP A 527 -16.58 -5.01 17.36
CA ASP A 527 -15.61 -4.68 18.40
C ASP A 527 -14.82 -5.91 18.87
N ALA A 528 -15.54 -7.02 19.15
CA ALA A 528 -14.92 -8.27 19.58
C ALA A 528 -14.02 -8.89 18.49
N LEU A 529 -14.39 -8.78 17.21
CA LEU A 529 -13.58 -9.29 16.09
C LEU A 529 -12.36 -8.41 15.83
N ILE A 530 -12.47 -7.09 15.98
CA ILE A 530 -11.31 -6.19 15.95
C ILE A 530 -10.30 -6.58 17.02
N ASP A 531 -10.76 -6.90 18.24
CA ASP A 531 -9.87 -7.38 19.31
C ASP A 531 -9.13 -8.67 18.91
N LYS A 532 -9.80 -9.57 18.15
CA LYS A 532 -9.14 -10.78 17.62
C LYS A 532 -8.12 -10.47 16.54
N VAL A 533 -8.42 -9.53 15.63
CA VAL A 533 -7.46 -9.07 14.60
C VAL A 533 -6.23 -8.49 15.26
N VAL A 534 -6.40 -7.57 16.22
CA VAL A 534 -5.29 -6.90 16.91
C VAL A 534 -4.45 -7.89 17.75
N ALA A 535 -5.10 -8.90 18.35
CA ALA A 535 -4.43 -9.88 19.21
C ALA A 535 -3.88 -11.10 18.46
N ALA A 536 -4.08 -11.22 17.14
CA ALA A 536 -3.63 -12.37 16.37
C ALA A 536 -2.09 -12.54 16.47
N ARG A 537 -1.63 -13.76 16.72
CA ARG A 537 -0.20 -14.07 16.97
C ARG A 537 0.53 -14.60 15.76
N ASP A 538 -0.23 -15.14 14.82
CA ASP A 538 0.29 -15.70 13.57
C ASP A 538 -0.65 -15.42 12.39
N THR A 539 -0.20 -15.77 11.20
CA THR A 539 -0.94 -15.53 9.95
C THR A 539 -2.30 -16.25 9.92
N ALA A 540 -2.40 -17.44 10.50
CA ALA A 540 -3.65 -18.22 10.49
C ALA A 540 -4.70 -17.58 11.39
N GLU A 541 -4.30 -17.15 12.60
CA GLU A 541 -5.17 -16.38 13.51
C GLU A 541 -5.59 -15.04 12.87
N LEU A 542 -4.65 -14.33 12.24
CA LEU A 542 -4.95 -13.06 11.57
C LEU A 542 -5.97 -13.25 10.45
N TYR A 543 -5.76 -14.23 9.55
CA TYR A 543 -6.67 -14.48 8.44
C TYR A 543 -8.07 -14.88 8.93
N ALA A 544 -8.15 -15.78 9.92
CA ALA A 544 -9.43 -16.18 10.47
C ALA A 544 -10.20 -14.99 11.09
N ALA A 545 -9.51 -14.14 11.86
CA ALA A 545 -10.10 -12.96 12.48
C ALA A 545 -10.52 -11.91 11.46
N THR A 546 -9.67 -11.67 10.45
CA THR A 546 -9.95 -10.68 9.39
C THR A 546 -11.10 -11.14 8.50
N HIS A 547 -11.14 -12.43 8.10
CA HIS A 547 -12.27 -12.99 7.35
C HIS A 547 -13.59 -12.85 8.11
N ALA A 548 -13.58 -13.12 9.42
CA ALA A 548 -14.76 -12.96 10.26
C ALA A 548 -15.20 -11.48 10.33
N LEU A 549 -14.26 -10.55 10.52
CA LEU A 549 -14.53 -9.12 10.56
C LEU A 549 -15.08 -8.62 9.21
N ASP A 550 -14.38 -8.93 8.11
CA ASP A 550 -14.80 -8.58 6.75
C ASP A 550 -16.22 -9.03 6.45
N ARG A 551 -16.52 -10.29 6.77
CA ARG A 551 -17.85 -10.86 6.59
C ARG A 551 -18.93 -10.11 7.37
N VAL A 552 -18.70 -9.78 8.64
CA VAL A 552 -19.68 -9.05 9.44
C VAL A 552 -19.88 -7.62 8.90
N LEU A 553 -18.82 -6.96 8.47
CA LEU A 553 -18.89 -5.64 7.84
C LEU A 553 -19.66 -5.68 6.52
N LEU A 554 -19.39 -6.66 5.65
CA LEU A 554 -20.09 -6.85 4.37
C LEU A 554 -21.59 -7.06 4.56
N TRP A 555 -22.00 -7.97 5.47
CA TRP A 555 -23.41 -8.23 5.79
C TRP A 555 -24.06 -7.09 6.57
N GLY A 556 -23.28 -6.12 7.06
CA GLY A 556 -23.76 -4.85 7.61
C GLY A 556 -24.19 -3.83 6.56
N TRP A 557 -23.75 -4.01 5.30
CA TRP A 557 -24.12 -3.15 4.16
C TRP A 557 -23.79 -1.68 4.40
N PHE A 558 -22.66 -1.35 5.03
CA PHE A 558 -22.31 0.04 5.37
C PHE A 558 -21.86 0.86 4.16
N VAL A 559 -21.41 0.20 3.11
CA VAL A 559 -20.87 0.82 1.89
C VAL A 559 -21.59 0.20 0.68
N VAL A 560 -21.90 1.01 -0.34
CA VAL A 560 -22.21 0.56 -1.70
C VAL A 560 -20.86 0.33 -2.40
N PRO A 561 -20.38 -0.91 -2.54
CA PRO A 561 -19.05 -1.16 -3.06
C PRO A 561 -18.92 -0.75 -4.53
N GLN A 562 -17.83 -0.08 -4.86
CA GLN A 562 -17.53 0.40 -6.21
C GLN A 562 -16.51 -0.52 -6.88
N TRP A 563 -15.26 -0.08 -7.04
CA TRP A 563 -14.25 -0.80 -7.82
C TRP A 563 -12.86 -0.68 -7.23
N TYR A 564 -11.97 -1.57 -7.68
CA TYR A 564 -10.53 -1.48 -7.46
C TYR A 564 -9.77 -1.90 -8.72
N LEU A 565 -8.47 -1.58 -8.74
CA LEU A 565 -7.52 -2.03 -9.73
C LEU A 565 -6.40 -2.80 -9.01
N GLY A 566 -6.42 -4.14 -9.06
CA GLY A 566 -5.37 -4.99 -8.48
C GLY A 566 -4.20 -5.16 -9.44
N ALA A 567 -3.67 -4.06 -9.97
CA ALA A 567 -2.57 -4.07 -10.93
C ALA A 567 -2.03 -2.67 -11.19
N TYR A 568 -0.81 -2.59 -11.66
CA TYR A 568 -0.20 -1.40 -12.27
C TYR A 568 -0.32 -1.45 -13.79
N ARG A 569 -0.65 -0.33 -14.41
CA ARG A 569 -0.73 -0.16 -15.86
C ARG A 569 0.47 0.65 -16.35
N LEU A 570 1.52 -0.04 -16.75
CA LEU A 570 2.79 0.57 -17.10
C LEU A 570 2.92 0.75 -18.61
N ALA A 571 3.26 1.98 -19.01
CA ALA A 571 3.68 2.29 -20.37
C ALA A 571 5.14 2.78 -20.33
N PHE A 572 5.99 2.18 -21.15
CA PHE A 572 7.41 2.49 -21.13
C PHE A 572 8.05 2.28 -22.50
N TRP A 573 9.07 3.08 -22.78
CA TRP A 573 9.91 2.86 -23.94
C TRP A 573 10.63 1.53 -23.82
N ASN A 574 10.72 0.77 -24.92
CA ASN A 574 11.20 -0.61 -24.93
C ASN A 574 12.74 -0.67 -24.83
N VAL A 575 13.26 -0.11 -23.75
CA VAL A 575 14.71 -0.07 -23.43
C VAL A 575 15.02 -0.87 -22.16
N PHE A 576 14.00 -1.38 -21.48
CA PHE A 576 14.15 -2.00 -20.16
C PHE A 576 14.16 -3.52 -20.22
N GLY A 577 15.10 -4.12 -19.48
CA GLY A 577 14.96 -5.45 -18.93
C GLY A 577 14.36 -5.38 -17.51
N TYR A 578 13.58 -6.39 -17.11
CA TYR A 578 12.98 -6.46 -15.80
C TYR A 578 12.82 -7.92 -15.34
N PRO A 579 12.70 -8.19 -14.01
CA PRO A 579 12.48 -9.53 -13.51
C PRO A 579 11.16 -10.12 -14.04
N THR A 580 11.19 -11.42 -14.35
CA THR A 580 10.00 -12.14 -14.83
C THR A 580 9.30 -12.95 -13.75
N THR A 581 9.93 -13.14 -12.60
CA THR A 581 9.33 -13.78 -11.43
C THR A 581 8.26 -12.86 -10.86
N PRO A 582 6.99 -13.29 -10.80
CA PRO A 582 5.95 -12.48 -10.17
C PRO A 582 6.29 -12.20 -8.71
N MET A 583 5.99 -11.00 -8.25
CA MET A 583 6.08 -10.61 -6.85
C MET A 583 4.72 -10.10 -6.35
N ARG A 584 4.50 -10.13 -5.05
CA ARG A 584 3.26 -9.70 -4.42
C ARG A 584 2.96 -8.21 -4.68
N ALA A 585 3.98 -7.35 -4.65
CA ALA A 585 3.87 -5.94 -4.96
C ALA A 585 3.63 -5.63 -6.46
N GLY A 586 3.65 -6.62 -7.35
CA GLY A 586 3.43 -6.46 -8.78
C GLY A 586 4.69 -6.07 -9.54
N PHE A 587 5.34 -4.97 -9.18
CA PHE A 587 6.63 -4.56 -9.74
C PHE A 587 7.39 -3.67 -8.75
N ASP A 588 8.71 -3.60 -8.94
CA ASP A 588 9.59 -2.62 -8.30
C ASP A 588 10.58 -2.12 -9.36
N ILE A 589 10.47 -0.84 -9.71
CA ILE A 589 11.30 -0.20 -10.75
C ILE A 589 12.80 -0.22 -10.40
N ASP A 590 13.15 -0.25 -9.13
CA ASP A 590 14.53 -0.31 -8.68
C ASP A 590 15.23 -1.63 -9.06
N SER A 591 14.45 -2.69 -9.34
CA SER A 591 14.93 -3.98 -9.82
C SER A 591 15.10 -4.05 -11.34
N TRP A 592 14.63 -3.03 -12.09
CA TRP A 592 14.73 -2.96 -13.55
C TRP A 592 16.12 -2.47 -13.97
N TRP A 593 16.49 -2.70 -15.23
CA TRP A 593 17.77 -2.28 -15.81
C TRP A 593 17.61 -1.83 -17.26
N ILE A 594 18.60 -1.12 -17.81
CA ILE A 594 18.64 -0.87 -19.24
C ILE A 594 19.19 -2.11 -19.96
N ASP A 595 18.39 -2.69 -20.85
CA ASP A 595 18.80 -3.74 -21.75
C ASP A 595 19.47 -3.12 -22.97
N GLU A 596 20.78 -3.28 -23.12
CA GLU A 596 21.55 -2.64 -24.19
C GLU A 596 21.06 -3.01 -25.60
N THR A 597 20.56 -4.24 -25.79
CA THR A 597 20.06 -4.70 -27.09
C THR A 597 18.77 -3.99 -27.45
N LEU A 598 17.84 -3.91 -26.49
CA LEU A 598 16.58 -3.20 -26.66
C LEU A 598 16.82 -1.69 -26.81
N ALA A 599 17.70 -1.12 -26.02
CA ALA A 599 18.03 0.31 -26.08
C ALA A 599 18.60 0.69 -27.45
N ARG A 600 19.58 -0.05 -27.97
CA ARG A 600 20.13 0.18 -29.33
C ARG A 600 19.08 0.08 -30.43
N ALA A 601 18.13 -0.83 -30.31
CA ALA A 601 17.05 -0.99 -31.27
C ALA A 601 16.02 0.16 -31.21
N THR A 602 15.82 0.73 -30.04
CA THR A 602 14.78 1.73 -29.76
C THR A 602 15.29 3.16 -29.92
N ASP A 603 16.48 3.51 -29.40
CA ASP A 603 17.00 4.87 -29.34
C ASP A 603 17.23 5.47 -30.74
N GLY A 604 17.69 4.68 -31.71
CA GLY A 604 17.87 5.13 -33.11
C GLY A 604 16.56 5.54 -33.80
N GLN A 605 15.39 5.18 -33.24
CA GLN A 605 14.07 5.46 -33.80
C GLN A 605 13.22 6.38 -32.92
N ARG A 606 13.68 6.68 -31.71
CA ARG A 606 12.92 7.36 -30.66
C ARG A 606 12.53 8.79 -31.07
N HIS A 607 13.44 9.55 -31.66
CA HIS A 607 13.21 10.93 -32.08
C HIS A 607 12.65 11.05 -33.52
N HIS A 608 12.69 9.98 -34.33
CA HIS A 608 12.16 9.98 -35.70
C HIS A 608 10.71 9.45 -35.81
N SER A 609 10.13 8.93 -34.73
CA SER A 609 8.81 8.30 -34.78
C SER A 609 7.65 9.29 -34.82
N ASN A 610 7.90 10.60 -34.61
CA ASN A 610 6.88 11.64 -34.57
C ASN A 610 6.87 12.57 -35.79
N GLU A 611 7.69 12.32 -36.80
CA GLU A 611 7.79 13.15 -38.03
C GLU A 611 6.93 12.63 -39.19
N VAL A 612 5.89 11.80 -38.95
CA VAL A 612 4.97 11.34 -40.02
C VAL A 612 3.52 11.66 -39.67
#